data_7b5792df724ca3cb1747fc4781abfb97
#
_entry.id   7b5792df724ca3cb1747fc4781abfb97
#
_cell.length_a   1.000
_cell.length_b   1.000
_cell.length_c   1.000
_cell.angle_alpha   90.00
_cell.angle_beta   90.00
_cell.angle_gamma   90.00
#
_symmetry.space_group_name_H-M   'P 1'
#
loop_
_entity.id
_entity.type
_entity.pdbx_description
1 polymer ?
#
loop_
_entity_poly.entity_id
_entity_poly.type
_entity_poly.pdbx_seq_one_letter_code
_entity_poly.pdbx_strand_id
1 'polypeptide(L)'
;MGAPKILISKTLLQKLYIKENLTPFKIGEKLGCSFKTIRNRLKEHNIPFKNPAYARMTYSKKDFDGSLAEKSYMIGFRIGDLNVYKKSPNSYTVVVRCHTTQKQQVEVIKSIFDKFGRVSISLNNGHFQVNCFMNNSFSFLLKKDDSTWKWIINSDDNTVFNFIAGYIDAEGNFILNQGRARFKIDSYDASILKWISEFLKQKGIHNKLRIIYKAGEKVPSQNPFPKDLWRLNINGMNELQIFLEKLIPFLRHKTRLSQAKESLMNILKRKK
;
A
#
# COMPACT_ATOMS: atom_id res chain seq x y z
N MET A 1 0.45 -47.19 36.88
CA MET A 1 0.36 -47.44 35.43
C MET A 1 0.26 -46.07 34.72
N GLY A 2 1.17 -45.78 33.76
CA GLY A 2 1.12 -44.54 32.99
C GLY A 2 -0.05 -44.58 31.99
N ALA A 3 -0.71 -43.46 31.77
CA ALA A 3 -1.77 -43.33 30.75
C ALA A 3 -1.29 -43.79 29.37
N PRO A 4 -2.12 -44.50 28.58
CA PRO A 4 -1.70 -45.08 27.30
C PRO A 4 -1.22 -43.94 26.35
N LYS A 5 -0.11 -44.24 25.69
CA LYS A 5 0.52 -43.27 24.76
C LYS A 5 -0.36 -43.12 23.51
N ILE A 6 -1.03 -41.97 23.34
CA ILE A 6 -1.83 -41.71 22.15
C ILE A 6 -0.90 -41.60 20.93
N LEU A 7 -1.05 -42.55 19.98
CA LEU A 7 -0.30 -42.56 18.73
C LEU A 7 -0.97 -41.63 17.72
N ILE A 8 -0.21 -40.64 17.26
CA ILE A 8 -0.67 -39.70 16.23
C ILE A 8 0.38 -39.69 15.11
N SER A 9 -0.04 -40.05 13.90
CA SER A 9 0.87 -40.14 12.77
C SER A 9 1.45 -38.76 12.36
N LYS A 10 2.69 -38.79 11.85
CA LYS A 10 3.37 -37.61 11.32
C LYS A 10 2.52 -36.91 10.22
N THR A 11 1.95 -37.73 9.33
CA THR A 11 1.13 -37.27 8.21
C THR A 11 -0.11 -36.49 8.69
N LEU A 12 -0.80 -37.03 9.72
CA LEU A 12 -1.97 -36.36 10.29
C LEU A 12 -1.59 -35.06 10.98
N LEU A 13 -0.49 -35.03 11.71
CA LEU A 13 0.01 -33.80 12.34
C LEU A 13 0.43 -32.76 11.30
N GLN A 14 1.10 -33.14 10.23
CA GLN A 14 1.45 -32.25 9.15
C GLN A 14 0.21 -31.68 8.48
N LYS A 15 -0.82 -32.52 8.22
CA LYS A 15 -2.10 -32.05 7.68
C LYS A 15 -2.73 -31.03 8.60
N LEU A 16 -2.96 -31.35 9.86
CA LEU A 16 -3.68 -30.50 10.80
C LEU A 16 -2.88 -29.25 11.20
N TYR A 17 -1.58 -29.43 11.50
CA TYR A 17 -0.74 -28.36 12.02
C TYR A 17 -0.19 -27.45 10.93
N ILE A 18 0.30 -28.00 9.80
CA ILE A 18 0.93 -27.23 8.73
C ILE A 18 -0.12 -26.75 7.72
N LYS A 19 -0.89 -27.70 7.10
CA LYS A 19 -1.82 -27.37 6.01
C LYS A 19 -3.10 -26.68 6.50
N GLU A 20 -3.77 -27.25 7.52
CA GLU A 20 -5.00 -26.67 8.10
C GLU A 20 -4.70 -25.54 9.10
N ASN A 21 -3.44 -25.29 9.38
CA ASN A 21 -2.96 -24.21 10.27
C ASN A 21 -3.56 -24.20 11.69
N LEU A 22 -3.97 -25.37 12.20
CA LEU A 22 -4.55 -25.47 13.53
C LEU A 22 -3.49 -25.30 14.63
N THR A 23 -3.90 -24.74 15.78
CA THR A 23 -3.04 -24.66 16.96
C THR A 23 -2.96 -26.02 17.65
N PRO A 24 -1.89 -26.34 18.43
CA PRO A 24 -1.82 -27.57 19.23
C PRO A 24 -3.03 -27.74 20.15
N PHE A 25 -3.62 -26.66 20.65
CA PHE A 25 -4.85 -26.69 21.45
C PHE A 25 -6.04 -27.22 20.63
N LYS A 26 -6.31 -26.61 19.48
CA LYS A 26 -7.42 -27.04 18.58
C LYS A 26 -7.22 -28.46 18.03
N ILE A 27 -5.97 -28.88 17.79
CA ILE A 27 -5.67 -30.27 17.41
C ILE A 27 -5.96 -31.20 18.57
N GLY A 28 -5.58 -30.81 19.79
CA GLY A 28 -5.90 -31.57 20.99
C GLY A 28 -7.40 -31.78 21.20
N GLU A 29 -8.20 -30.71 21.07
CA GLU A 29 -9.67 -30.80 21.11
C GLU A 29 -10.22 -31.75 20.03
N LYS A 30 -9.73 -31.63 18.79
CA LYS A 30 -10.17 -32.48 17.66
C LYS A 30 -9.81 -33.94 17.81
N LEU A 31 -8.68 -34.25 18.49
CA LEU A 31 -8.19 -35.60 18.67
C LEU A 31 -8.41 -36.19 20.08
N GLY A 32 -9.16 -35.47 20.94
CA GLY A 32 -9.45 -35.93 22.30
C GLY A 32 -8.23 -36.04 23.22
N CYS A 33 -7.24 -35.16 23.05
CA CYS A 33 -6.02 -35.19 23.87
C CYS A 33 -5.53 -33.79 24.27
N SER A 34 -4.61 -33.75 25.26
CA SER A 34 -4.10 -32.46 25.74
C SER A 34 -3.22 -31.78 24.69
N PHE A 35 -3.16 -30.41 24.72
CA PHE A 35 -2.24 -29.65 23.89
C PHE A 35 -0.78 -30.03 24.13
N LYS A 36 -0.44 -30.44 25.37
CA LYS A 36 0.91 -30.93 25.75
C LYS A 36 1.26 -32.22 25.00
N THR A 37 0.29 -33.12 24.86
CA THR A 37 0.44 -34.35 24.04
C THR A 37 0.77 -34.00 22.60
N ILE A 38 0.01 -33.09 21.99
CA ILE A 38 0.25 -32.63 20.61
C ILE A 38 1.65 -32.02 20.46
N ARG A 39 2.09 -31.16 21.38
CA ARG A 39 3.43 -30.55 21.34
C ARG A 39 4.53 -31.61 21.42
N ASN A 40 4.37 -32.62 22.27
CA ASN A 40 5.34 -33.73 22.39
C ASN A 40 5.40 -34.50 21.06
N ARG A 41 4.26 -34.81 20.43
CA ARG A 41 4.22 -35.51 19.14
C ARG A 41 4.83 -34.69 18.00
N LEU A 42 4.59 -33.37 17.95
CA LEU A 42 5.26 -32.50 17.00
C LEU A 42 6.78 -32.53 17.14
N LYS A 43 7.29 -32.54 18.39
CA LYS A 43 8.73 -32.68 18.70
C LYS A 43 9.28 -34.04 18.27
N GLU A 44 8.60 -35.13 18.64
CA GLU A 44 9.00 -36.50 18.29
C GLU A 44 9.07 -36.73 16.77
N HIS A 45 8.17 -36.13 16.02
CA HIS A 45 8.14 -36.22 14.56
C HIS A 45 9.03 -35.19 13.85
N ASN A 46 9.84 -34.40 14.59
CA ASN A 46 10.66 -33.30 14.07
C ASN A 46 9.86 -32.30 13.23
N ILE A 47 8.62 -32.03 13.63
CA ILE A 47 7.81 -30.96 13.02
C ILE A 47 8.11 -29.64 13.75
N PRO A 48 8.68 -28.63 13.08
CA PRO A 48 9.09 -27.38 13.72
C PRO A 48 7.88 -26.66 14.31
N PHE A 49 8.05 -26.16 15.54
CA PHE A 49 7.00 -25.33 16.14
C PHE A 49 6.84 -24.05 15.38
N LYS A 50 5.59 -23.73 15.07
CA LYS A 50 5.27 -22.37 14.57
C LYS A 50 5.69 -21.35 15.62
N ASN A 51 6.22 -20.24 15.15
CA ASN A 51 6.44 -19.11 16.04
C ASN A 51 5.13 -18.78 16.78
N PRO A 52 5.16 -18.57 18.12
CA PRO A 52 3.96 -18.29 18.91
C PRO A 52 3.13 -17.12 18.39
N ALA A 53 3.77 -16.13 17.76
CA ALA A 53 3.07 -15.02 17.13
C ALA A 53 2.28 -15.45 15.88
N TYR A 54 2.78 -16.44 15.12
CA TYR A 54 2.07 -17.03 13.98
C TYR A 54 0.89 -17.91 14.43
N ALA A 55 1.07 -18.67 15.51
CA ALA A 55 0.03 -19.52 16.08
C ALA A 55 -1.16 -18.72 16.66
N ARG A 56 -0.97 -17.45 17.01
CA ARG A 56 -2.00 -16.54 17.52
C ARG A 56 -2.72 -15.75 16.44
N MET A 57 -2.38 -15.95 15.16
CA MET A 57 -3.05 -15.26 14.06
C MET A 57 -4.48 -15.77 13.89
N THR A 58 -5.45 -14.90 14.13
CA THR A 58 -6.88 -15.20 14.01
C THR A 58 -7.34 -15.30 12.54
N TYR A 59 -6.60 -14.67 11.61
CA TYR A 59 -6.94 -14.59 10.19
C TYR A 59 -5.78 -15.04 9.33
N SER A 60 -6.10 -15.77 8.25
CA SER A 60 -5.09 -16.16 7.25
C SER A 60 -4.51 -14.91 6.58
N LYS A 61 -3.21 -14.93 6.32
CA LYS A 61 -2.49 -13.88 5.60
C LYS A 61 -1.64 -14.53 4.54
N LYS A 62 -1.73 -14.01 3.32
CA LYS A 62 -0.93 -14.49 2.19
C LYS A 62 0.33 -13.65 2.06
N ASP A 63 1.37 -14.26 1.53
CA ASP A 63 2.56 -13.53 1.13
C ASP A 63 2.25 -12.61 -0.06
N PHE A 64 3.05 -11.55 -0.19
CA PHE A 64 3.02 -10.74 -1.39
C PHE A 64 3.58 -11.54 -2.56
N ASP A 65 2.75 -11.82 -3.54
CA ASP A 65 3.04 -12.57 -4.77
C ASP A 65 2.86 -11.69 -6.03
N GLY A 66 2.71 -10.38 -5.85
CA GLY A 66 2.51 -9.44 -6.93
C GLY A 66 3.79 -9.10 -7.69
N SER A 67 3.64 -8.47 -8.86
CA SER A 67 4.73 -7.98 -9.69
C SER A 67 5.50 -6.82 -9.04
N LEU A 68 6.69 -6.49 -9.59
CA LEU A 68 7.43 -5.28 -9.21
C LEU A 68 6.63 -4.01 -9.47
N ALA A 69 5.85 -3.97 -10.55
CA ALA A 69 4.95 -2.87 -10.87
C ALA A 69 3.84 -2.70 -9.80
N GLU A 70 3.23 -3.79 -9.34
CA GLU A 70 2.23 -3.72 -8.26
C GLU A 70 2.87 -3.29 -6.93
N LYS A 71 4.08 -3.78 -6.63
CA LYS A 71 4.86 -3.37 -5.46
C LYS A 71 5.19 -1.88 -5.50
N SER A 72 5.60 -1.36 -6.66
CA SER A 72 5.92 0.06 -6.85
C SER A 72 4.70 0.95 -6.68
N TYR A 73 3.53 0.55 -7.20
CA TYR A 73 2.25 1.24 -6.97
C TYR A 73 1.94 1.33 -5.47
N MET A 74 2.05 0.20 -4.74
CA MET A 74 1.81 0.19 -3.29
C MET A 74 2.76 1.12 -2.54
N ILE A 75 4.03 1.20 -2.95
CA ILE A 75 5.01 2.11 -2.34
C ILE A 75 4.62 3.57 -2.60
N GLY A 76 4.27 3.93 -3.84
CA GLY A 76 3.81 5.27 -4.19
C GLY A 76 2.57 5.69 -3.37
N PHE A 77 1.57 4.83 -3.31
CA PHE A 77 0.35 5.06 -2.53
C PHE A 77 0.64 5.16 -1.02
N ARG A 78 1.59 4.33 -0.51
CA ARG A 78 2.04 4.36 0.88
C ARG A 78 2.67 5.70 1.27
N ILE A 79 3.47 6.26 0.39
CA ILE A 79 4.21 7.51 0.68
C ILE A 79 3.23 8.67 0.85
N GLY A 80 2.17 8.74 0.04
CA GLY A 80 1.12 9.75 0.19
C GLY A 80 0.30 9.55 1.46
N ASP A 81 -0.57 8.57 1.47
CA ASP A 81 -1.71 8.54 2.41
C ASP A 81 -1.67 7.46 3.48
N LEU A 82 -0.77 6.46 3.39
CA LEU A 82 -0.85 5.35 4.33
C LEU A 82 0.11 5.51 5.50
N ASN A 83 -0.36 5.16 6.68
CA ASN A 83 0.48 4.91 7.86
C ASN A 83 0.72 3.41 7.99
N VAL A 84 2.00 2.99 8.02
CA VAL A 84 2.37 1.56 8.10
C VAL A 84 3.31 1.33 9.26
N TYR A 85 2.97 0.35 10.10
CA TYR A 85 3.73 0.05 11.30
C TYR A 85 3.59 -1.40 11.74
N LYS A 86 4.45 -1.82 12.66
CA LYS A 86 4.29 -3.04 13.46
C LYS A 86 4.00 -2.65 14.90
N LYS A 87 3.15 -3.42 15.61
CA LYS A 87 2.89 -3.20 17.05
C LYS A 87 4.13 -3.42 17.91
N SER A 88 5.04 -4.29 17.47
CA SER A 88 6.36 -4.51 18.08
C SER A 88 7.34 -4.96 16.99
N PRO A 89 8.67 -4.82 17.18
CA PRO A 89 9.68 -5.26 16.21
C PRO A 89 9.52 -6.72 15.80
N ASN A 90 9.14 -7.57 16.75
CA ASN A 90 8.95 -9.02 16.52
C ASN A 90 7.54 -9.38 16.04
N SER A 91 6.68 -8.40 15.75
CA SER A 91 5.34 -8.67 15.23
C SER A 91 5.40 -9.25 13.81
N TYR A 92 4.69 -10.35 13.57
CA TYR A 92 4.47 -10.91 12.23
C TYR A 92 3.41 -10.16 11.43
N THR A 93 2.78 -9.17 12.04
CA THR A 93 1.74 -8.37 11.39
C THR A 93 2.28 -6.99 11.08
N VAL A 94 2.25 -6.66 9.80
CA VAL A 94 2.38 -5.30 9.29
C VAL A 94 0.97 -4.72 9.21
N VAL A 95 0.73 -3.61 9.89
CA VAL A 95 -0.55 -2.91 9.86
C VAL A 95 -0.44 -1.74 8.89
N VAL A 96 -1.29 -1.74 7.87
CA VAL A 96 -1.46 -0.62 6.94
C VAL A 96 -2.73 0.11 7.34
N ARG A 97 -2.63 1.40 7.67
CA ARG A 97 -3.74 2.22 8.16
C ARG A 97 -3.95 3.45 7.29
N CYS A 98 -5.22 3.76 7.05
CA CYS A 98 -5.64 5.01 6.44
C CYS A 98 -6.82 5.60 7.21
N HIS A 99 -6.85 6.94 7.31
CA HIS A 99 -8.01 7.71 7.77
C HIS A 99 -8.45 8.60 6.62
N THR A 100 -9.69 8.50 6.20
CA THR A 100 -10.19 9.26 5.06
C THR A 100 -11.69 9.54 5.17
N THR A 101 -12.15 10.60 4.55
CA THR A 101 -13.57 10.88 4.34
C THR A 101 -14.08 10.33 2.99
N GLN A 102 -13.17 9.86 2.13
CA GLN A 102 -13.47 9.48 0.75
C GLN A 102 -13.72 7.96 0.64
N LYS A 103 -14.94 7.58 0.28
CA LYS A 103 -15.30 6.17 0.04
C LYS A 103 -14.44 5.54 -1.07
N GLN A 104 -14.12 6.31 -2.11
CA GLN A 104 -13.28 5.85 -3.23
C GLN A 104 -11.87 5.45 -2.78
N GLN A 105 -11.30 6.18 -1.82
CA GLN A 105 -10.02 5.82 -1.18
C GLN A 105 -10.10 4.47 -0.48
N VAL A 106 -11.20 4.22 0.25
CA VAL A 106 -11.46 2.93 0.90
C VAL A 106 -11.52 1.80 -0.13
N GLU A 107 -12.19 2.02 -1.27
CA GLU A 107 -12.29 1.03 -2.36
C GLU A 107 -10.91 0.70 -2.95
N VAL A 108 -10.05 1.70 -3.17
CA VAL A 108 -8.67 1.48 -3.63
C VAL A 108 -7.90 0.62 -2.63
N ILE A 109 -7.93 0.97 -1.34
CA ILE A 109 -7.23 0.22 -0.29
C ILE A 109 -7.70 -1.24 -0.26
N LYS A 110 -9.03 -1.47 -0.31
CA LYS A 110 -9.57 -2.83 -0.41
C LYS A 110 -9.04 -3.59 -1.62
N SER A 111 -9.09 -2.98 -2.81
CA SER A 111 -8.64 -3.61 -4.05
C SER A 111 -7.17 -4.04 -4.01
N ILE A 112 -6.34 -3.30 -3.26
CA ILE A 112 -4.91 -3.57 -3.11
C ILE A 112 -4.64 -4.67 -2.09
N PHE A 113 -5.29 -4.64 -0.90
CA PHE A 113 -4.88 -5.40 0.26
C PHE A 113 -5.78 -6.59 0.61
N ASP A 114 -7.05 -6.61 0.18
CA ASP A 114 -8.05 -7.59 0.64
C ASP A 114 -7.68 -9.04 0.24
N LYS A 115 -7.02 -9.23 -0.90
CA LYS A 115 -6.53 -10.53 -1.36
C LYS A 115 -5.40 -11.12 -0.51
N PHE A 116 -4.70 -10.30 0.28
CA PHE A 116 -3.53 -10.70 1.07
C PHE A 116 -3.81 -10.88 2.56
N GLY A 117 -4.87 -10.25 3.08
CA GLY A 117 -5.18 -10.33 4.49
C GLY A 117 -6.45 -9.58 4.85
N ARG A 118 -6.79 -9.56 6.14
CA ARG A 118 -8.01 -8.90 6.59
C ARG A 118 -7.94 -7.40 6.42
N VAL A 119 -8.95 -6.82 5.79
CA VAL A 119 -9.22 -5.38 5.78
C VAL A 119 -10.40 -5.09 6.71
N SER A 120 -10.17 -4.28 7.73
CA SER A 120 -11.20 -3.83 8.68
C SER A 120 -11.50 -2.36 8.43
N ILE A 121 -12.77 -2.04 8.30
CA ILE A 121 -13.26 -0.68 8.04
C ILE A 121 -14.25 -0.32 9.14
N SER A 122 -14.05 0.84 9.76
CA SER A 122 -15.02 1.45 10.66
C SER A 122 -15.31 2.88 10.21
N LEU A 123 -16.53 3.34 10.47
CA LEU A 123 -16.98 4.70 10.16
C LEU A 123 -17.30 5.40 11.48
N ASN A 124 -16.62 6.49 11.80
CA ASN A 124 -16.85 7.33 12.96
C ASN A 124 -16.91 8.79 12.54
N ASN A 125 -18.00 9.48 12.85
CA ASN A 125 -18.20 10.91 12.55
C ASN A 125 -17.88 11.30 11.10
N GLY A 126 -18.31 10.46 10.14
CA GLY A 126 -18.07 10.69 8.71
C GLY A 126 -16.65 10.35 8.23
N HIS A 127 -15.77 9.86 9.10
CA HIS A 127 -14.41 9.44 8.75
C HIS A 127 -14.28 7.92 8.73
N PHE A 128 -13.79 7.38 7.63
CA PHE A 128 -13.42 5.97 7.53
C PHE A 128 -12.05 5.76 8.17
N GLN A 129 -11.97 4.79 9.06
CA GLN A 129 -10.72 4.22 9.53
C GLN A 129 -10.54 2.85 8.91
N VAL A 130 -9.53 2.70 8.06
CA VAL A 130 -9.21 1.45 7.39
C VAL A 130 -7.95 0.87 7.99
N ASN A 131 -7.98 -0.41 8.39
CA ASN A 131 -6.81 -1.14 8.87
C ASN A 131 -6.68 -2.44 8.07
N CYS A 132 -5.53 -2.63 7.41
CA CYS A 132 -5.20 -3.85 6.70
C CYS A 132 -4.12 -4.61 7.50
N PHE A 133 -4.35 -5.89 7.76
CA PHE A 133 -3.48 -6.73 8.58
C PHE A 133 -2.72 -7.71 7.69
N MET A 134 -1.51 -7.31 7.29
CA MET A 134 -0.65 -8.04 6.36
C MET A 134 0.40 -8.87 7.12
N ASN A 135 1.05 -9.81 6.44
CA ASN A 135 2.19 -10.53 7.01
C ASN A 135 3.53 -9.81 6.75
N ASN A 136 4.64 -10.43 7.13
CA ASN A 136 5.97 -9.83 7.04
C ASN A 136 6.47 -9.57 5.62
N SER A 137 5.92 -10.22 4.58
CA SER A 137 6.29 -9.94 3.20
C SER A 137 5.96 -8.50 2.76
N PHE A 138 5.08 -7.81 3.52
CA PHE A 138 4.75 -6.39 3.33
C PHE A 138 5.66 -5.43 4.09
N SER A 139 6.77 -5.91 4.67
CA SER A 139 7.72 -5.05 5.40
C SER A 139 8.36 -3.97 4.52
N PHE A 140 8.32 -4.11 3.19
CA PHE A 140 8.77 -3.08 2.25
C PHE A 140 7.95 -1.78 2.34
N LEU A 141 6.77 -1.80 2.97
CA LEU A 141 5.96 -0.60 3.21
C LEU A 141 6.28 0.11 4.53
N LEU A 142 7.11 -0.44 5.41
CA LEU A 142 7.35 0.12 6.74
C LEU A 142 8.08 1.46 6.70
N LYS A 143 9.12 1.56 5.86
CA LYS A 143 9.94 2.76 5.75
C LYS A 143 9.36 3.74 4.73
N LYS A 144 9.61 5.03 4.94
CA LYS A 144 9.34 6.12 3.99
C LYS A 144 10.63 6.78 3.49
N ASP A 145 11.79 6.22 3.83
CA ASP A 145 13.07 6.76 3.39
C ASP A 145 13.37 6.43 1.92
N ASP A 146 14.37 7.11 1.39
CA ASP A 146 14.79 6.96 0.00
C ASP A 146 15.14 5.52 -0.37
N SER A 147 15.62 4.69 0.57
CA SER A 147 15.95 3.29 0.31
C SER A 147 14.74 2.46 -0.13
N THR A 148 13.54 2.89 0.23
CA THR A 148 12.28 2.19 -0.09
C THR A 148 11.93 2.29 -1.57
N TRP A 149 12.27 3.39 -2.24
CA TRP A 149 11.85 3.65 -3.62
C TRP A 149 13.01 3.85 -4.61
N LYS A 150 14.26 3.99 -4.16
CA LYS A 150 15.44 4.19 -5.05
C LYS A 150 15.59 3.11 -6.14
N TRP A 151 15.22 1.86 -5.85
CA TRP A 151 15.27 0.80 -6.83
C TRP A 151 14.32 1.03 -8.01
N ILE A 152 13.23 1.78 -7.80
CA ILE A 152 12.23 2.09 -8.84
C ILE A 152 12.84 3.00 -9.92
N ILE A 153 13.79 3.87 -9.56
CA ILE A 153 14.46 4.79 -10.49
C ILE A 153 15.10 4.04 -11.66
N ASN A 154 15.69 2.88 -11.38
CA ASN A 154 16.39 2.06 -12.36
C ASN A 154 15.53 0.95 -12.97
N SER A 155 14.21 0.99 -12.73
CA SER A 155 13.25 0.03 -13.28
C SER A 155 12.74 0.48 -14.65
N ASP A 156 12.00 -0.42 -15.31
CA ASP A 156 11.30 -0.10 -16.55
C ASP A 156 10.20 0.96 -16.36
N ASP A 157 9.80 1.59 -17.47
CA ASP A 157 8.78 2.65 -17.46
C ASP A 157 7.45 2.20 -16.83
N ASN A 158 7.04 0.94 -17.05
CA ASN A 158 5.82 0.39 -16.48
C ASN A 158 5.88 0.42 -14.94
N THR A 159 6.99 -0.02 -14.37
CA THR A 159 7.21 0.00 -12.91
C THR A 159 7.24 1.42 -12.36
N VAL A 160 7.90 2.34 -13.05
CA VAL A 160 7.97 3.76 -12.66
C VAL A 160 6.60 4.43 -12.74
N PHE A 161 5.84 4.25 -13.84
CA PHE A 161 4.50 4.83 -13.95
C PHE A 161 3.50 4.23 -12.95
N ASN A 162 3.64 2.97 -12.55
CA ASN A 162 2.86 2.39 -11.45
C ASN A 162 3.17 3.10 -10.12
N PHE A 163 4.43 3.41 -9.81
CA PHE A 163 4.79 4.20 -8.63
C PHE A 163 4.14 5.59 -8.67
N ILE A 164 4.29 6.30 -9.80
CA ILE A 164 3.74 7.64 -9.99
C ILE A 164 2.21 7.60 -9.86
N ALA A 165 1.54 6.60 -10.44
CA ALA A 165 0.10 6.42 -10.32
C ALA A 165 -0.33 6.21 -8.87
N GLY A 166 0.36 5.36 -8.11
CA GLY A 166 0.08 5.15 -6.69
C GLY A 166 0.21 6.45 -5.89
N TYR A 167 1.26 7.23 -6.14
CA TYR A 167 1.49 8.50 -5.47
C TYR A 167 0.44 9.56 -5.86
N ILE A 168 0.01 9.58 -7.13
CA ILE A 168 -1.05 10.47 -7.62
C ILE A 168 -2.42 10.06 -7.09
N ASP A 169 -2.73 8.79 -7.02
CA ASP A 169 -3.98 8.32 -6.43
C ASP A 169 -4.13 8.75 -4.96
N ALA A 170 -3.01 8.91 -4.25
CA ALA A 170 -2.98 9.49 -2.92
C ALA A 170 -3.08 11.05 -2.94
N GLU A 171 -2.19 11.74 -3.63
CA GLU A 171 -1.94 13.19 -3.46
C GLU A 171 -2.26 14.02 -4.71
N GLY A 172 -2.39 13.41 -5.89
CA GLY A 172 -2.52 14.12 -7.16
C GLY A 172 -3.88 14.76 -7.39
N ASN A 173 -3.92 15.77 -8.25
CA ASN A 173 -5.16 16.45 -8.63
C ASN A 173 -5.17 16.86 -10.11
N PHE A 174 -6.21 16.39 -10.83
CA PHE A 174 -6.51 16.82 -12.19
C PHE A 174 -7.71 17.78 -12.14
N ILE A 175 -7.58 18.93 -12.73
CA ILE A 175 -8.61 19.97 -12.69
C ILE A 175 -8.82 20.59 -14.07
N LEU A 176 -10.04 21.01 -14.33
CA LEU A 176 -10.36 21.94 -15.41
C LEU A 176 -10.43 23.35 -14.83
N ASN A 177 -9.52 24.22 -15.23
CA ASN A 177 -9.49 25.60 -14.81
C ASN A 177 -9.56 26.53 -16.03
N GLN A 178 -10.58 27.39 -16.10
CA GLN A 178 -10.85 28.28 -17.23
C GLN A 178 -10.90 27.52 -18.57
N GLY A 179 -11.58 26.36 -18.58
CA GLY A 179 -11.72 25.51 -19.75
C GLY A 179 -10.44 24.76 -20.16
N ARG A 180 -9.39 24.78 -19.35
CA ARG A 180 -8.09 24.12 -19.64
C ARG A 180 -7.77 23.07 -18.60
N ALA A 181 -7.45 21.87 -19.07
CA ALA A 181 -6.95 20.80 -18.23
C ALA A 181 -5.59 21.16 -17.62
N ARG A 182 -5.40 20.86 -16.35
CA ARG A 182 -4.14 21.04 -15.59
C ARG A 182 -3.94 19.88 -14.64
N PHE A 183 -2.68 19.53 -14.42
CA PHE A 183 -2.28 18.61 -13.38
C PHE A 183 -1.43 19.31 -12.34
N LYS A 184 -1.67 18.99 -11.07
CA LYS A 184 -0.81 19.40 -9.97
C LYS A 184 -0.75 18.32 -8.88
N ILE A 185 0.38 18.30 -8.19
CA ILE A 185 0.59 17.54 -6.95
C ILE A 185 1.37 18.42 -5.98
N ASP A 186 0.86 18.55 -4.78
CA ASP A 186 1.46 19.32 -3.69
C ASP A 186 1.94 18.36 -2.62
N SER A 187 3.20 18.46 -2.18
CA SER A 187 3.73 17.57 -1.15
C SER A 187 4.92 18.20 -0.43
N TYR A 188 5.17 17.75 0.81
CA TYR A 188 6.38 18.01 1.58
C TYR A 188 7.55 17.10 1.20
N ASP A 189 7.34 16.08 0.37
CA ASP A 189 8.35 15.10 -0.05
C ASP A 189 9.15 15.60 -1.26
N ALA A 190 10.01 16.60 -1.02
CA ALA A 190 10.79 17.27 -2.06
C ALA A 190 11.63 16.31 -2.91
N SER A 191 12.26 15.28 -2.30
CA SER A 191 13.12 14.32 -2.99
C SER A 191 12.34 13.52 -4.04
N ILE A 192 11.13 13.09 -3.70
CA ILE A 192 10.25 12.34 -4.61
C ILE A 192 9.76 13.23 -5.76
N LEU A 193 9.28 14.45 -5.45
CA LEU A 193 8.81 15.36 -6.49
C LEU A 193 9.93 15.79 -7.44
N LYS A 194 11.16 16.00 -6.94
CA LYS A 194 12.33 16.28 -7.76
C LYS A 194 12.63 15.12 -8.72
N TRP A 195 12.67 13.90 -8.19
CA TRP A 195 12.90 12.71 -9.00
C TRP A 195 11.81 12.51 -10.06
N ILE A 196 10.52 12.59 -9.68
CA ILE A 196 9.40 12.48 -10.63
C ILE A 196 9.53 13.56 -11.73
N SER A 197 9.85 14.81 -11.35
CA SER A 197 10.06 15.91 -12.28
C SER A 197 11.14 15.58 -13.32
N GLU A 198 12.29 15.10 -12.88
CA GLU A 198 13.41 14.75 -13.78
C GLU A 198 13.07 13.55 -14.67
N PHE A 199 12.45 12.51 -14.12
CA PHE A 199 11.98 11.36 -14.90
C PHE A 199 11.01 11.78 -16.01
N LEU A 200 10.02 12.62 -15.68
CA LEU A 200 9.05 13.10 -16.66
C LEU A 200 9.70 13.94 -17.76
N LYS A 201 10.68 14.79 -17.42
CA LYS A 201 11.46 15.57 -18.42
C LYS A 201 12.23 14.66 -19.37
N GLN A 202 12.86 13.59 -18.85
CA GLN A 202 13.56 12.60 -19.68
C GLN A 202 12.60 11.87 -20.66
N LYS A 203 11.29 11.82 -20.32
CA LYS A 203 10.24 11.27 -21.20
C LYS A 203 9.60 12.33 -22.11
N GLY A 204 10.19 13.53 -22.22
CA GLY A 204 9.65 14.62 -23.04
C GLY A 204 8.43 15.32 -22.41
N ILE A 205 8.16 15.09 -21.13
CA ILE A 205 7.02 15.69 -20.42
C ILE A 205 7.54 16.86 -19.58
N HIS A 206 7.61 18.05 -20.17
CA HIS A 206 8.03 19.25 -19.45
C HIS A 206 7.03 19.60 -18.35
N ASN A 207 7.57 19.93 -17.19
CA ASN A 207 6.81 20.23 -16.00
C ASN A 207 7.48 21.33 -15.18
N LYS A 208 6.75 21.94 -14.25
CA LYS A 208 7.27 22.98 -13.37
C LYS A 208 7.24 22.48 -11.93
N LEU A 209 8.40 22.44 -11.28
CA LEU A 209 8.57 22.14 -9.86
C LEU A 209 8.99 23.42 -9.13
N ARG A 210 8.28 23.76 -8.03
CA ARG A 210 8.57 24.96 -7.24
C ARG A 210 8.09 24.82 -5.80
N ILE A 211 8.67 25.58 -4.89
CA ILE A 211 8.13 25.81 -3.56
C ILE A 211 6.95 26.78 -3.70
N ILE A 212 5.81 26.46 -3.10
CA ILE A 212 4.62 27.29 -3.04
C ILE A 212 4.44 27.95 -1.67
N TYR A 213 4.93 27.32 -0.61
CA TYR A 213 5.03 27.88 0.75
C TYR A 213 6.32 27.43 1.39
N LYS A 214 7.01 28.35 2.07
CA LYS A 214 8.24 28.03 2.84
C LYS A 214 7.91 27.56 4.25
N ALA A 215 8.82 26.80 4.84
CA ALA A 215 8.75 26.44 6.24
C ALA A 215 8.59 27.70 7.12
N GLY A 216 7.67 27.65 8.09
CA GLY A 216 7.35 28.79 8.96
C GLY A 216 6.42 29.86 8.36
N GLU A 217 6.12 29.82 7.05
CA GLU A 217 5.19 30.75 6.43
C GLU A 217 3.77 30.57 6.99
N LYS A 218 3.08 31.67 7.27
CA LYS A 218 1.72 31.69 7.82
C LYS A 218 0.73 32.11 6.72
N VAL A 219 -0.35 31.37 6.61
CA VAL A 219 -1.52 31.73 5.80
C VAL A 219 -2.67 32.00 6.76
N PRO A 220 -3.52 33.01 6.52
CA PRO A 220 -4.68 33.27 7.36
C PRO A 220 -5.49 32.00 7.66
N SER A 221 -5.88 31.80 8.90
CA SER A 221 -6.67 30.65 9.38
C SER A 221 -5.97 29.26 9.35
N GLN A 222 -4.66 29.22 9.14
CA GLN A 222 -3.88 27.97 9.15
C GLN A 222 -2.67 28.05 10.09
N ASN A 223 -2.24 26.89 10.61
CA ASN A 223 -0.97 26.80 11.31
C ASN A 223 0.19 27.04 10.33
N PRO A 224 1.35 27.57 10.80
CA PRO A 224 2.54 27.71 9.97
C PRO A 224 2.93 26.40 9.30
N PHE A 225 3.41 26.45 8.05
CA PHE A 225 3.86 25.27 7.33
C PHE A 225 5.06 24.63 8.05
N PRO A 226 5.00 23.33 8.39
CA PRO A 226 6.08 22.66 9.12
C PRO A 226 7.35 22.46 8.29
N LYS A 227 7.22 22.44 6.96
CA LYS A 227 8.29 22.27 5.97
C LYS A 227 7.92 23.02 4.70
N ASP A 228 8.89 23.18 3.79
CA ASP A 228 8.62 23.69 2.46
C ASP A 228 7.59 22.82 1.74
N LEU A 229 6.50 23.43 1.28
CA LEU A 229 5.50 22.74 0.46
C LEU A 229 5.85 22.94 -1.02
N TRP A 230 6.10 21.82 -1.68
CA TRP A 230 6.47 21.79 -3.08
C TRP A 230 5.26 21.50 -3.96
N ARG A 231 5.25 22.09 -5.15
CA ARG A 231 4.27 21.81 -6.20
C ARG A 231 4.97 21.39 -7.48
N LEU A 232 4.59 20.21 -7.99
CA LEU A 232 4.85 19.79 -9.36
C LEU A 232 3.58 20.00 -10.17
N ASN A 233 3.66 20.69 -11.31
CA ASN A 233 2.52 20.88 -12.19
C ASN A 233 2.89 20.71 -13.67
N ILE A 234 1.92 20.21 -14.46
CA ILE A 234 1.98 20.09 -15.90
C ILE A 234 0.81 20.92 -16.46
N ASN A 235 1.14 21.98 -17.17
CA ASN A 235 0.15 22.93 -17.73
C ASN A 235 0.18 22.96 -19.27
N GLY A 236 1.25 22.50 -19.89
CA GLY A 236 1.38 22.38 -21.34
C GLY A 236 0.40 21.36 -21.89
N MET A 237 -0.29 21.68 -22.97
CA MET A 237 -1.36 20.83 -23.52
C MET A 237 -0.79 19.51 -24.07
N ASN A 238 0.35 19.56 -24.78
CA ASN A 238 0.99 18.41 -25.35
C ASN A 238 1.60 17.50 -24.28
N GLU A 239 2.32 18.12 -23.33
CA GLU A 239 2.96 17.43 -22.21
C GLU A 239 1.92 16.74 -21.32
N LEU A 240 0.82 17.42 -21.04
CA LEU A 240 -0.26 16.84 -20.23
C LEU A 240 -0.97 15.71 -20.98
N GLN A 241 -1.14 15.80 -22.29
CA GLN A 241 -1.67 14.69 -23.08
C GLN A 241 -0.78 13.46 -22.98
N ILE A 242 0.53 13.59 -23.28
CA ILE A 242 1.49 12.49 -23.21
C ILE A 242 1.50 11.87 -21.80
N PHE A 243 1.48 12.72 -20.78
CA PHE A 243 1.44 12.27 -19.39
C PHE A 243 0.19 11.45 -19.08
N LEU A 244 -0.98 11.95 -19.47
CA LEU A 244 -2.26 11.28 -19.22
C LEU A 244 -2.37 9.95 -19.96
N GLU A 245 -1.95 9.88 -21.23
CA GLU A 245 -1.95 8.65 -22.01
C GLU A 245 -1.08 7.55 -21.38
N LYS A 246 0.08 7.94 -20.82
CA LYS A 246 0.96 7.01 -20.11
C LYS A 246 0.47 6.63 -18.72
N LEU A 247 -0.23 7.51 -18.01
CA LEU A 247 -0.59 7.34 -16.60
C LEU A 247 -1.94 6.65 -16.40
N ILE A 248 -2.95 6.98 -17.23
CA ILE A 248 -4.34 6.50 -17.09
C ILE A 248 -4.44 4.98 -16.91
N PRO A 249 -3.67 4.13 -17.62
CA PRO A 249 -3.74 2.68 -17.45
C PRO A 249 -3.43 2.19 -16.04
N PHE A 250 -2.74 2.97 -15.22
CA PHE A 250 -2.26 2.58 -13.90
C PHE A 250 -3.04 3.20 -12.74
N LEU A 251 -3.89 4.21 -12.98
CA LEU A 251 -4.72 4.83 -11.96
C LEU A 251 -5.82 3.87 -11.48
N ARG A 252 -5.96 3.74 -10.16
CA ARG A 252 -6.95 2.87 -9.50
C ARG A 252 -8.02 3.64 -8.75
N HIS A 253 -7.75 4.88 -8.35
CA HIS A 253 -8.70 5.74 -7.66
C HIS A 253 -9.74 6.27 -8.66
N LYS A 254 -11.00 5.80 -8.56
CA LYS A 254 -12.07 6.09 -9.54
C LYS A 254 -12.24 7.57 -9.86
N THR A 255 -12.19 8.44 -8.84
CA THR A 255 -12.31 9.90 -9.03
C THR A 255 -11.10 10.44 -9.80
N ARG A 256 -9.86 10.02 -9.45
CA ARG A 256 -8.65 10.45 -10.17
C ARG A 256 -8.65 9.99 -11.61
N LEU A 257 -9.05 8.75 -11.84
CA LEU A 257 -9.18 8.17 -13.18
C LEU A 257 -10.23 8.93 -14.02
N SER A 258 -11.41 9.26 -13.45
CA SER A 258 -12.42 10.07 -14.14
C SER A 258 -11.90 11.45 -14.50
N GLN A 259 -11.29 12.15 -13.54
CA GLN A 259 -10.69 13.48 -13.73
C GLN A 259 -9.58 13.47 -14.80
N ALA A 260 -8.74 12.43 -14.80
CA ALA A 260 -7.69 12.24 -15.80
C ALA A 260 -8.27 12.04 -17.21
N LYS A 261 -9.29 11.20 -17.35
CA LYS A 261 -10.00 10.98 -18.62
C LYS A 261 -10.71 12.24 -19.12
N GLU A 262 -11.39 12.97 -18.25
CA GLU A 262 -12.03 14.25 -18.57
C GLU A 262 -11.00 15.30 -19.03
N SER A 263 -9.84 15.35 -18.37
CA SER A 263 -8.72 16.19 -18.77
C SER A 263 -8.19 15.84 -20.15
N LEU A 264 -8.03 14.56 -20.46
CA LEU A 264 -7.60 14.09 -21.77
C LEU A 264 -8.62 14.44 -22.85
N MET A 265 -9.91 14.19 -22.59
CA MET A 265 -10.99 14.56 -23.53
C MET A 265 -11.04 16.08 -23.78
N ASN A 266 -10.84 16.93 -22.75
CA ASN A 266 -10.75 18.38 -22.89
C ASN A 266 -9.61 18.79 -23.84
N ILE A 267 -8.43 18.17 -23.67
CA ILE A 267 -7.27 18.43 -24.53
C ILE A 267 -7.58 18.05 -25.97
N LEU A 268 -8.11 16.85 -26.21
CA LEU A 268 -8.41 16.36 -27.57
C LEU A 268 -9.48 17.19 -28.27
N LYS A 269 -10.50 17.69 -27.55
CA LYS A 269 -11.50 18.62 -28.11
C LYS A 269 -10.91 19.98 -28.52
N ARG A 270 -9.88 20.44 -27.82
CA ARG A 270 -9.25 21.75 -28.08
C ARG A 270 -8.15 21.70 -29.15
N LYS A 271 -7.74 20.53 -29.57
CA LYS A 271 -6.81 20.31 -30.70
C LYS A 271 -7.51 20.22 -32.06
N LYS A 272 -8.84 19.99 -32.03
CA LYS A 272 -9.70 20.06 -33.21
C LYS A 272 -10.08 21.52 -33.49
#